data_7bfe121cb24efcd2259f68335e3412a0
#
_entry.id   7bfe121cb24efcd2259f68335e3412a0
#
_cell.length_a   1.000
_cell.length_b   1.000
_cell.length_c   1.000
_cell.angle_alpha   90.00
_cell.angle_beta   90.00
_cell.angle_gamma   90.00
#
_symmetry.space_group_name_H-M   'P 1'
#
loop_
_entity.id
_entity.type
_entity.pdbx_description
1 polymer ?
#
loop_
_entity_poly.entity_id
_entity_poly.type
_entity_poly.pdbx_seq_one_letter_code
_entity_poly.pdbx_strand_id
1 'polypeptide(L)'
;MKNLSFFILVFFLSFLSPAFAAYDNLYLVGNATEAGWDPDAAIPMEKQEPGIFTWTGTLSDYSIDEGRFKFLVSNKWEPSITCRIDIAGHLLVESGKEYDLYERATANDGFDNAFQVPVTGVYTIRVDLNTMKMVCTGGDVIARENWEYVRPEIGADGEGHVLSLIHISEPTR
;
A
#
# COMPACT_ATOMS: atom_id res chain seq x y z
N MET A 1 -70.89 -2.23 -15.22
CA MET A 1 -69.80 -1.46 -14.62
C MET A 1 -68.69 -2.42 -14.26
N LYS A 2 -67.57 -2.42 -15.00
CA LYS A 2 -66.46 -3.40 -14.85
C LYS A 2 -65.39 -2.74 -13.98
N ASN A 3 -65.13 -3.30 -12.80
CA ASN A 3 -64.07 -2.86 -11.92
C ASN A 3 -62.74 -3.36 -12.45
N LEU A 4 -61.90 -2.41 -12.92
CA LEU A 4 -60.55 -2.67 -13.35
C LEU A 4 -59.64 -2.62 -12.14
N SER A 5 -59.23 -3.78 -11.64
CA SER A 5 -58.29 -3.93 -10.55
C SER A 5 -56.89 -3.69 -11.04
N PHE A 6 -56.30 -2.56 -10.66
CA PHE A 6 -54.93 -2.17 -11.03
C PHE A 6 -53.96 -2.89 -10.10
N PHE A 7 -53.37 -3.98 -10.56
CA PHE A 7 -52.25 -4.65 -9.85
C PHE A 7 -50.98 -3.86 -10.07
N ILE A 8 -50.56 -3.11 -9.04
CA ILE A 8 -49.22 -2.50 -9.01
C ILE A 8 -48.24 -3.61 -8.61
N LEU A 9 -47.55 -4.16 -9.59
CA LEU A 9 -46.39 -5.03 -9.38
C LEU A 9 -45.20 -4.18 -9.00
N VAL A 10 -44.96 -4.04 -7.70
CA VAL A 10 -43.73 -3.39 -7.19
C VAL A 10 -42.58 -4.38 -7.40
N PHE A 11 -41.82 -4.14 -8.44
CA PHE A 11 -40.56 -4.85 -8.70
C PHE A 11 -39.53 -4.33 -7.69
N PHE A 12 -39.37 -5.05 -6.57
CA PHE A 12 -38.20 -4.89 -5.71
C PHE A 12 -37.00 -5.41 -6.48
N LEU A 13 -36.30 -4.52 -7.17
CA LEU A 13 -34.94 -4.77 -7.62
C LEU A 13 -34.07 -4.84 -6.36
N SER A 14 -33.94 -6.03 -5.81
CA SER A 14 -32.89 -6.33 -4.85
C SER A 14 -31.58 -6.16 -5.61
N PHE A 15 -30.90 -5.04 -5.43
CA PHE A 15 -29.50 -4.92 -5.78
C PHE A 15 -28.76 -5.94 -4.91
N LEU A 16 -28.51 -7.14 -5.47
CA LEU A 16 -27.50 -8.03 -4.93
C LEU A 16 -26.16 -7.32 -5.17
N SER A 17 -25.77 -6.49 -4.20
CA SER A 17 -24.35 -6.15 -4.09
C SER A 17 -23.63 -7.49 -3.93
N PRO A 18 -22.56 -7.76 -4.67
CA PRO A 18 -21.74 -8.92 -4.42
C PRO A 18 -21.33 -8.82 -2.95
N ALA A 19 -21.74 -9.81 -2.17
CA ALA A 19 -21.29 -9.93 -0.79
C ALA A 19 -19.81 -10.32 -0.85
N PHE A 20 -18.94 -9.32 -0.99
CA PHE A 20 -17.53 -9.53 -0.66
C PHE A 20 -17.51 -9.96 0.81
N ALA A 21 -16.75 -10.99 1.12
CA ALA A 21 -16.60 -11.46 2.48
C ALA A 21 -16.22 -10.25 3.33
N ALA A 22 -17.10 -9.86 4.24
CA ALA A 22 -16.85 -8.72 5.11
C ALA A 22 -15.77 -9.15 6.10
N TYR A 23 -14.51 -8.90 5.77
CA TYR A 23 -13.40 -9.14 6.68
C TYR A 23 -13.53 -8.19 7.87
N ASP A 24 -13.37 -8.74 9.06
CA ASP A 24 -13.41 -7.95 10.28
C ASP A 24 -12.07 -7.27 10.59
N ASN A 25 -11.01 -7.80 10.03
CA ASN A 25 -9.65 -7.30 10.24
C ASN A 25 -8.89 -7.23 8.92
N LEU A 26 -7.96 -6.30 8.86
CA LEU A 26 -6.97 -6.19 7.81
C LEU A 26 -5.62 -5.83 8.44
N TYR A 27 -4.56 -6.43 7.97
CA TYR A 27 -3.21 -6.25 8.49
C TYR A 27 -2.27 -5.86 7.37
N LEU A 28 -1.33 -5.01 7.68
CA LEU A 28 -0.26 -4.58 6.78
C LEU A 28 0.99 -5.43 7.06
N VAL A 29 1.61 -5.99 6.02
CA VAL A 29 2.81 -6.81 6.12
C VAL A 29 3.74 -6.51 4.95
N GLY A 30 5.03 -6.66 5.18
CA GLY A 30 6.05 -6.46 4.15
C GLY A 30 7.26 -5.72 4.66
N ASN A 31 8.36 -5.82 3.95
CA ASN A 31 9.63 -5.22 4.35
C ASN A 31 9.66 -3.68 4.28
N ALA A 32 8.62 -3.03 3.75
CA ALA A 32 8.38 -1.61 3.95
C ALA A 32 8.01 -1.27 5.40
N THR A 33 7.61 -2.25 6.21
CA THR A 33 7.15 -2.11 7.59
C THR A 33 8.11 -2.74 8.58
N GLU A 34 7.95 -2.44 9.85
CA GLU A 34 8.71 -3.09 10.95
C GLU A 34 8.36 -4.58 11.11
N ALA A 35 7.18 -5.01 10.62
CA ALA A 35 6.78 -6.41 10.64
C ALA A 35 7.61 -7.29 9.68
N GLY A 36 8.24 -6.71 8.66
CA GLY A 36 8.86 -7.49 7.61
C GLY A 36 7.84 -8.41 6.93
N TRP A 37 8.30 -9.54 6.41
CA TRP A 37 7.45 -10.59 5.86
C TRP A 37 7.11 -11.65 6.93
N ASP A 38 6.56 -11.20 8.08
CA ASP A 38 6.13 -12.08 9.16
C ASP A 38 4.63 -11.87 9.43
N PRO A 39 3.77 -12.85 9.09
CA PRO A 39 2.32 -12.74 9.33
C PRO A 39 1.96 -12.60 10.80
N ASP A 40 2.76 -13.18 11.71
CA ASP A 40 2.50 -13.10 13.16
C ASP A 40 2.82 -11.69 13.71
N ALA A 41 3.71 -10.95 13.04
CA ALA A 41 4.05 -9.58 13.37
C ALA A 41 3.26 -8.54 12.54
N ALA A 42 2.37 -8.97 11.64
CA ALA A 42 1.63 -8.08 10.74
C ALA A 42 0.87 -6.98 11.51
N ILE A 43 0.95 -5.76 11.02
CA ILE A 43 0.44 -4.57 11.70
C ILE A 43 -1.06 -4.42 11.46
N PRO A 44 -1.90 -4.38 12.51
CA PRO A 44 -3.33 -4.20 12.32
C PRO A 44 -3.67 -2.82 11.76
N MET A 45 -4.58 -2.77 10.80
CA MET A 45 -5.19 -1.54 10.30
C MET A 45 -6.44 -1.19 11.10
N GLU A 46 -6.73 0.09 11.25
CA GLU A 46 -7.91 0.57 11.93
C GLU A 46 -9.15 0.45 11.03
N LYS A 47 -10.17 -0.27 11.53
CA LYS A 47 -11.46 -0.41 10.83
C LYS A 47 -12.28 0.86 11.04
N GLN A 48 -12.58 1.58 9.97
CA GLN A 48 -13.40 2.80 10.00
C GLN A 48 -14.90 2.48 9.83
N GLU A 49 -15.19 1.60 8.88
CA GLU A 49 -16.53 1.14 8.52
C GLU A 49 -16.45 -0.33 8.06
N PRO A 50 -17.58 -1.03 7.89
CA PRO A 50 -17.57 -2.37 7.31
C PRO A 50 -16.85 -2.40 5.96
N GLY A 51 -15.75 -3.15 5.89
CA GLY A 51 -14.91 -3.27 4.71
C GLY A 51 -13.95 -2.10 4.43
N ILE A 52 -13.92 -1.06 5.27
CA ILE A 52 -13.03 0.10 5.10
C ILE A 52 -12.03 0.16 6.24
N PHE A 53 -10.75 0.18 5.87
CA PHE A 53 -9.62 0.18 6.79
C PHE A 53 -8.65 1.30 6.48
N THR A 54 -8.03 1.86 7.54
CA THR A 54 -6.97 2.87 7.41
C THR A 54 -5.78 2.50 8.29
N TRP A 55 -4.64 2.97 7.86
CA TRP A 55 -3.40 2.90 8.64
C TRP A 55 -2.55 4.12 8.32
N THR A 56 -1.87 4.66 9.33
CA THR A 56 -0.91 5.76 9.16
C THR A 56 0.36 5.42 9.92
N GLY A 57 1.48 5.53 9.25
CA GLY A 57 2.79 5.26 9.86
C GLY A 57 3.93 5.39 8.86
N THR A 58 5.12 5.02 9.29
CA THR A 58 6.31 5.07 8.45
C THR A 58 6.40 3.80 7.60
N LEU A 59 6.54 3.98 6.29
CA LEU A 59 6.99 2.94 5.38
C LEU A 59 8.39 3.27 4.89
N SER A 60 9.23 2.25 4.74
CA SER A 60 10.62 2.38 4.34
C SER A 60 10.87 1.77 2.96
N ASP A 61 11.56 2.51 2.09
CA ASP A 61 12.15 1.99 0.87
C ASP A 61 13.53 1.36 1.10
N TYR A 62 14.05 1.49 2.32
CA TYR A 62 15.39 1.12 2.70
C TYR A 62 15.50 -0.36 3.07
N SER A 63 15.33 -1.21 2.10
CA SER A 63 15.57 -2.64 2.28
C SER A 63 16.18 -3.26 1.02
N ILE A 64 16.82 -4.40 1.19
CA ILE A 64 17.35 -5.21 0.09
C ILE A 64 16.24 -5.58 -0.91
N ASP A 65 14.99 -5.63 -0.44
CA ASP A 65 13.79 -5.99 -1.21
C ASP A 65 12.90 -4.79 -1.56
N GLU A 66 13.44 -3.58 -1.56
CA GLU A 66 12.84 -2.40 -2.18
C GLU A 66 11.51 -1.91 -1.57
N GLY A 67 11.31 -2.01 -0.25
CA GLY A 67 10.18 -1.38 0.43
C GLY A 67 8.80 -1.86 -0.02
N ARG A 68 8.58 -3.17 -0.04
CA ARG A 68 7.32 -3.77 -0.48
C ARG A 68 6.36 -4.05 0.66
N PHE A 69 5.07 -4.01 0.35
CA PHE A 69 4.01 -4.36 1.28
C PHE A 69 2.78 -4.96 0.58
N LYS A 70 1.98 -5.67 1.34
CA LYS A 70 0.64 -6.15 0.98
C LYS A 70 -0.22 -6.30 2.22
N PHE A 71 -1.44 -6.77 2.08
CA PHE A 71 -2.37 -6.91 3.18
C PHE A 71 -2.73 -8.37 3.43
N LEU A 72 -2.96 -8.70 4.69
CA LEU A 72 -3.48 -9.99 5.14
C LEU A 72 -4.83 -9.77 5.84
N VAL A 73 -5.74 -10.71 5.68
CA VAL A 73 -7.05 -10.67 6.36
C VAL A 73 -7.03 -11.40 7.70
N SER A 74 -5.92 -12.05 8.01
CA SER A 74 -5.63 -12.75 9.26
C SER A 74 -4.11 -12.86 9.45
N ASN A 75 -3.67 -13.40 10.58
CA ASN A 75 -2.24 -13.70 10.82
C ASN A 75 -1.77 -14.95 10.03
N LYS A 76 -2.15 -15.03 8.76
CA LYS A 76 -1.75 -16.09 7.82
C LYS A 76 -1.53 -15.49 6.45
N TRP A 77 -0.70 -16.16 5.65
CA TRP A 77 -0.41 -15.71 4.30
C TRP A 77 -1.62 -15.72 3.37
N GLU A 78 -2.62 -16.52 3.67
CA GLU A 78 -3.76 -16.72 2.79
C GLU A 78 -5.09 -16.68 3.57
N PRO A 79 -6.08 -16.01 3.04
CA PRO A 79 -6.05 -15.16 1.86
C PRO A 79 -5.28 -13.84 2.11
N SER A 80 -4.69 -13.29 1.04
CA SER A 80 -4.02 -12.00 1.05
C SER A 80 -4.64 -11.04 0.05
N ILE A 81 -4.53 -9.73 0.32
CA ILE A 81 -5.00 -8.67 -0.57
C ILE A 81 -3.78 -7.94 -1.11
N THR A 82 -3.68 -7.83 -2.41
CA THR A 82 -2.52 -7.23 -3.08
C THR A 82 -2.92 -6.41 -4.30
N CYS A 83 -1.95 -5.85 -5.02
CA CYS A 83 -2.21 -5.13 -6.25
C CYS A 83 -2.61 -6.07 -7.39
N ARG A 84 -3.52 -5.58 -8.23
CA ARG A 84 -3.92 -6.29 -9.45
C ARG A 84 -3.03 -5.86 -10.61
N ILE A 85 -2.07 -6.72 -10.94
CA ILE A 85 -1.25 -6.61 -12.14
C ILE A 85 -1.18 -7.98 -12.82
N ASP A 86 -1.09 -7.98 -14.16
CA ASP A 86 -1.18 -9.20 -14.97
C ASP A 86 0.15 -9.96 -15.10
N ILE A 87 1.18 -9.50 -14.42
CA ILE A 87 2.50 -10.12 -14.37
C ILE A 87 2.99 -10.21 -12.93
N ALA A 88 3.81 -11.19 -12.61
CA ALA A 88 4.46 -11.26 -11.32
C ALA A 88 5.35 -10.02 -11.09
N GLY A 89 5.23 -9.42 -9.89
CA GLY A 89 6.05 -8.25 -9.57
C GLY A 89 5.46 -7.36 -8.47
N HIS A 90 5.80 -6.09 -8.56
CA HIS A 90 5.38 -5.08 -7.59
C HIS A 90 4.97 -3.81 -8.29
N LEU A 91 4.04 -3.10 -7.67
CA LEU A 91 3.46 -1.87 -8.18
C LEU A 91 3.92 -0.69 -7.33
N LEU A 92 4.67 0.21 -7.95
CA LEU A 92 5.12 1.43 -7.30
C LEU A 92 3.92 2.34 -7.00
N VAL A 93 3.78 2.76 -5.74
CA VAL A 93 2.68 3.64 -5.33
C VAL A 93 3.01 5.10 -5.62
N GLU A 94 2.02 5.83 -6.12
CA GLU A 94 2.03 7.27 -6.32
C GLU A 94 1.05 7.89 -5.31
N SER A 95 1.47 8.95 -4.62
CA SER A 95 0.65 9.59 -3.58
C SER A 95 -0.68 10.09 -4.14
N GLY A 96 -1.77 9.68 -3.50
CA GLY A 96 -3.13 10.06 -3.86
C GLY A 96 -3.77 9.29 -5.03
N LYS A 97 -3.03 8.41 -5.66
CA LYS A 97 -3.55 7.56 -6.74
C LYS A 97 -4.34 6.39 -6.18
N GLU A 98 -5.44 6.05 -6.86
CA GLU A 98 -6.25 4.87 -6.56
C GLU A 98 -5.73 3.65 -7.31
N TYR A 99 -5.70 2.51 -6.64
CA TYR A 99 -5.24 1.23 -7.16
C TYR A 99 -6.29 0.15 -7.01
N ASP A 100 -6.42 -0.71 -8.02
CA ASP A 100 -7.21 -1.92 -7.94
C ASP A 100 -6.54 -2.95 -7.04
N LEU A 101 -7.36 -3.57 -6.20
CA LEU A 101 -6.95 -4.66 -5.33
C LEU A 101 -7.37 -6.01 -5.92
N TYR A 102 -6.65 -7.03 -5.55
CA TYR A 102 -6.91 -8.41 -5.88
C TYR A 102 -6.80 -9.27 -4.62
N GLU A 103 -7.81 -10.13 -4.41
CA GLU A 103 -7.75 -11.14 -3.36
C GLU A 103 -7.09 -12.40 -3.91
N ARG A 104 -5.98 -12.77 -3.30
CA ARG A 104 -5.28 -14.02 -3.56
C ARG A 104 -5.70 -15.02 -2.50
N ALA A 105 -6.63 -15.91 -2.87
CA ALA A 105 -7.24 -16.86 -1.95
C ALA A 105 -6.26 -17.96 -1.52
N THR A 106 -5.37 -18.37 -2.42
CA THR A 106 -4.37 -19.42 -2.18
C THR A 106 -3.05 -19.10 -2.89
N ALA A 107 -1.96 -19.78 -2.53
CA ALA A 107 -0.65 -19.64 -3.16
C ALA A 107 -0.66 -19.89 -4.69
N ASN A 108 -1.64 -20.64 -5.18
CA ASN A 108 -1.79 -20.97 -6.59
C ASN A 108 -2.75 -20.03 -7.34
N ASP A 109 -3.32 -19.04 -6.63
CA ASP A 109 -4.28 -18.10 -7.19
C ASP A 109 -3.57 -16.80 -7.59
N GLY A 110 -3.30 -16.68 -8.88
CA GLY A 110 -2.63 -15.54 -9.46
C GLY A 110 -1.15 -15.38 -9.08
N PHE A 111 -0.64 -14.17 -9.23
CA PHE A 111 0.73 -13.82 -8.92
C PHE A 111 0.88 -13.31 -7.48
N ASP A 112 2.02 -13.58 -6.87
CA ASP A 112 2.36 -13.04 -5.55
C ASP A 112 2.89 -11.61 -5.70
N ASN A 113 1.97 -10.69 -5.96
CA ASN A 113 2.27 -9.29 -6.17
C ASN A 113 2.34 -8.53 -4.85
N ALA A 114 3.00 -7.36 -4.89
CA ALA A 114 3.09 -6.44 -3.76
C ALA A 114 3.05 -4.99 -4.24
N PHE A 115 2.66 -4.08 -3.37
CA PHE A 115 2.90 -2.66 -3.55
C PHE A 115 4.34 -2.32 -3.16
N GLN A 116 4.88 -1.25 -3.72
CA GLN A 116 6.22 -0.76 -3.40
C GLN A 116 6.16 0.74 -3.13
N VAL A 117 6.82 1.20 -2.06
CA VAL A 117 6.94 2.63 -1.79
C VAL A 117 8.15 3.21 -2.51
N PRO A 118 8.04 4.43 -3.09
CA PRO A 118 9.14 5.07 -3.79
C PRO A 118 10.22 5.63 -2.88
N VAL A 119 9.87 6.00 -1.64
CA VAL A 119 10.77 6.63 -0.67
C VAL A 119 10.33 6.29 0.75
N THR A 120 11.27 6.33 1.69
CA THR A 120 10.95 6.26 3.12
C THR A 120 10.19 7.53 3.54
N GLY A 121 9.07 7.36 4.25
CA GLY A 121 8.28 8.49 4.71
C GLY A 121 7.06 8.06 5.51
N VAL A 122 6.27 9.05 5.94
CA VAL A 122 4.98 8.81 6.58
C VAL A 122 3.92 8.68 5.50
N TYR A 123 3.18 7.59 5.57
CA TYR A 123 2.10 7.27 4.63
C TYR A 123 0.79 7.05 5.37
N THR A 124 -0.29 7.44 4.73
CA THR A 124 -1.65 7.04 5.11
C THR A 124 -2.21 6.15 4.01
N ILE A 125 -2.59 4.94 4.38
CA ILE A 125 -3.18 3.95 3.48
C ILE A 125 -4.64 3.82 3.85
N ARG A 126 -5.54 3.94 2.86
CA ARG A 126 -6.95 3.62 2.97
C ARG A 126 -7.28 2.48 2.02
N VAL A 127 -7.85 1.42 2.56
CA VAL A 127 -8.31 0.24 1.82
C VAL A 127 -9.82 0.15 1.92
N ASP A 128 -10.47 0.00 0.78
CA ASP A 128 -11.91 -0.23 0.66
C ASP A 128 -12.13 -1.60 -0.01
N LEU A 129 -12.42 -2.60 0.80
CA LEU A 129 -12.67 -3.97 0.33
C LEU A 129 -14.04 -4.12 -0.33
N ASN A 130 -14.97 -3.16 -0.13
CA ASN A 130 -16.29 -3.21 -0.80
C ASN A 130 -16.15 -2.88 -2.29
N THR A 131 -15.19 -2.05 -2.64
CA THR A 131 -14.89 -1.65 -4.02
C THR A 131 -13.59 -2.25 -4.54
N MET A 132 -12.86 -2.98 -3.69
CA MET A 132 -11.53 -3.52 -3.97
C MET A 132 -10.56 -2.43 -4.47
N LYS A 133 -10.46 -1.36 -3.67
CA LYS A 133 -9.62 -0.20 -3.98
C LYS A 133 -8.71 0.17 -2.82
N MET A 134 -7.54 0.71 -3.15
CA MET A 134 -6.61 1.29 -2.20
C MET A 134 -6.19 2.68 -2.67
N VAL A 135 -6.08 3.61 -1.72
CA VAL A 135 -5.39 4.88 -1.91
C VAL A 135 -4.28 4.99 -0.86
N CYS A 136 -3.11 5.36 -1.32
CA CYS A 136 -1.94 5.62 -0.47
C CYS A 136 -1.56 7.09 -0.64
N THR A 137 -1.47 7.84 0.45
CA THR A 137 -1.05 9.24 0.45
C THR A 137 0.14 9.42 1.37
N GLY A 138 0.98 10.41 1.09
CA GLY A 138 2.21 10.64 1.85
C GLY A 138 3.44 10.23 1.05
N GLY A 139 4.53 9.94 1.74
CA GLY A 139 5.82 9.78 1.10
C GLY A 139 6.27 11.07 0.45
N ASP A 140 5.78 12.20 1.00
CA ASP A 140 6.33 13.49 0.61
C ASP A 140 7.84 13.34 0.76
N VAL A 141 8.50 13.29 -0.37
CA VAL A 141 9.94 13.44 -0.43
C VAL A 141 10.19 14.65 0.45
N ILE A 142 10.70 14.45 1.67
CA ILE A 142 11.51 15.51 2.25
C ILE A 142 12.49 15.71 1.12
N ALA A 143 12.22 16.76 0.32
CA ALA A 143 13.01 17.03 -0.85
C ALA A 143 14.43 16.87 -0.37
N ARG A 144 15.15 15.90 -0.92
CA ARG A 144 16.59 15.85 -0.75
C ARG A 144 17.11 17.04 -1.54
N GLU A 145 16.57 18.21 -1.18
CA GLU A 145 17.05 19.47 -1.62
C GLU A 145 18.49 19.50 -1.19
N ASN A 146 19.36 19.44 -2.18
CA ASN A 146 20.80 19.61 -2.10
C ASN A 146 21.65 18.38 -1.73
N TRP A 147 21.29 17.18 -2.12
CA TRP A 147 22.33 16.19 -2.37
C TRP A 147 22.96 16.49 -3.74
N GLU A 148 23.70 17.58 -3.82
CA GLU A 148 24.65 17.77 -4.92
C GLU A 148 25.67 16.64 -4.78
N TYR A 149 25.62 15.68 -5.70
CA TYR A 149 26.63 14.63 -5.78
C TYR A 149 27.94 15.33 -6.17
N VAL A 150 28.67 15.76 -5.18
CA VAL A 150 30.06 16.22 -5.39
C VAL A 150 30.83 14.96 -5.78
N ARG A 151 31.02 14.81 -7.09
CA ARG A 151 31.95 13.82 -7.61
C ARG A 151 33.28 14.06 -6.90
N PRO A 152 33.86 13.11 -6.15
CA PRO A 152 35.17 13.30 -5.56
C PRO A 152 36.13 13.55 -6.72
N GLU A 153 36.76 14.74 -6.76
CA GLU A 153 37.87 15.00 -7.66
C GLU A 153 38.99 14.06 -7.17
N ILE A 154 39.35 13.12 -8.03
CA ILE A 154 40.53 12.29 -7.82
C ILE A 154 41.69 13.24 -8.02
N GLY A 155 42.36 13.59 -6.94
CA GLY A 155 43.57 14.39 -6.99
C GLY A 155 44.60 13.76 -7.95
N ALA A 156 45.36 14.57 -8.62
CA ALA A 156 46.33 14.13 -9.62
C ALA A 156 47.45 13.24 -9.05
N ASP A 157 47.45 12.97 -7.75
CA ASP A 157 48.38 12.12 -7.02
C ASP A 157 47.92 10.67 -6.82
N GLY A 158 46.68 10.35 -7.24
CA GLY A 158 46.15 8.98 -7.18
C GLY A 158 45.82 8.45 -5.77
N GLU A 159 45.93 9.30 -4.73
CA GLU A 159 45.56 8.93 -3.38
C GLU A 159 44.12 9.39 -3.08
N GLY A 160 43.17 8.46 -3.12
CA GLY A 160 41.78 8.72 -2.84
C GLY A 160 41.50 8.97 -1.35
N HIS A 161 41.52 10.20 -0.92
CA HIS A 161 40.95 10.57 0.37
C HIS A 161 39.45 10.72 0.26
N VAL A 162 38.70 9.78 0.82
CA VAL A 162 37.25 9.88 0.98
C VAL A 162 36.99 10.91 2.10
N LEU A 163 36.80 12.16 1.75
CA LEU A 163 36.27 13.15 2.66
C LEU A 163 34.76 13.05 2.66
N SER A 164 34.20 12.39 3.67
CA SER A 164 32.77 12.45 3.96
C SER A 164 32.44 13.84 4.54
N LEU A 165 31.96 14.74 3.71
CA LEU A 165 31.40 16.02 4.16
C LEU A 165 29.92 15.81 4.46
N ILE A 166 29.60 15.60 5.74
CA ILE A 166 28.22 15.75 6.22
C ILE A 166 28.01 17.26 6.38
N HIS A 167 27.28 17.88 5.46
CA HIS A 167 26.84 19.26 5.62
C HIS A 167 25.47 19.24 6.29
N ILE A 168 25.44 19.56 7.57
CA ILE A 168 24.21 19.83 8.31
C ILE A 168 23.91 21.31 8.11
N SER A 169 22.90 21.62 7.27
CA SER A 169 22.37 23.00 7.19
C SER A 169 21.47 23.22 8.38
N GLU A 170 21.80 24.15 9.26
CA GLU A 170 20.89 24.60 10.31
C GLU A 170 19.70 25.35 9.68
N PRO A 171 18.46 25.14 10.20
CA PRO A 171 17.32 25.88 9.72
C PRO A 171 17.46 27.36 10.09
N THR A 172 17.46 28.23 9.10
CA THR A 172 17.35 29.70 9.30
C THR A 172 15.98 30.02 9.90
N ARG A 173 16.01 30.75 11.02
CA ARG A 173 14.83 31.31 11.70
C ARG A 173 14.18 32.41 10.87
#